data_a97e7af9767ab973791c76d9fa2c4795
#
_entry.id   a97e7af9767ab973791c76d9fa2c4795
#
_cell.length_a   1.000
_cell.length_b   1.000
_cell.length_c   1.000
_cell.angle_alpha   90.00
_cell.angle_beta   90.00
_cell.angle_gamma   90.00
#
_symmetry.space_group_name_H-M   'P 1'
#
loop_
_entity.id
_entity.type
_entity.pdbx_description
1 polymer ?
#
loop_
_entity_poly.entity_id
_entity_poly.type
_entity_poly.pdbx_seq_one_letter_code
_entity_poly.pdbx_strand_id
1 'polypeptide(L)'
;MITSVNNGQVKNIIQLNQKTKARREQGLFVAEGRKMFGEAPREWISKVYVSETLTGDTGLMAQVEKLPYEIVADSVFRQMSDTQTPQGILTVLKKPSYTIEDILGGENPLVMILEDLQDPGNAGTILRTGEGAGVSGILLTKTCVDITNPKVIRSTMGSVYRMPFLYVESVVSLTQELKDRNIRTFAAHLHGKNSYDQESYTGGTAFLIGNEGKGLTDEAAESADCLIRIPMCGKVESLNAAMASGILMYEAARQRR
;
A
#
# COMPACT_ATOMS: atom_id res chain seq x y z
N MET A 1 19.93 -8.89 25.17
CA MET A 1 18.61 -8.33 25.46
C MET A 1 18.69 -6.82 25.68
N ILE A 2 17.79 -6.06 25.03
CA ILE A 2 17.73 -4.59 25.16
C ILE A 2 16.78 -4.23 26.30
N THR A 3 17.27 -3.49 27.30
CA THR A 3 16.50 -3.10 28.51
C THR A 3 16.34 -1.59 28.65
N SER A 4 16.92 -0.79 27.76
CA SER A 4 16.87 0.67 27.82
C SER A 4 16.26 1.29 26.57
N VAL A 5 15.32 2.20 26.77
CA VAL A 5 14.74 3.04 25.69
C VAL A 5 15.77 4.00 25.06
N ASN A 6 16.88 4.26 25.75
CA ASN A 6 17.94 5.09 25.22
C ASN A 6 18.88 4.35 24.25
N ASN A 7 18.71 3.03 24.07
CA ASN A 7 19.44 2.25 23.10
C ASN A 7 19.24 2.82 21.70
N GLY A 8 20.31 2.92 20.92
CA GLY A 8 20.29 3.49 19.56
C GLY A 8 19.36 2.74 18.62
N GLN A 9 19.23 1.41 18.73
CA GLN A 9 18.34 0.61 17.92
C GLN A 9 16.86 0.92 18.23
N VAL A 10 16.51 1.09 19.53
CA VAL A 10 15.16 1.47 19.96
C VAL A 10 14.79 2.83 19.39
N LYS A 11 15.68 3.82 19.51
CA LYS A 11 15.47 5.16 18.95
C LYS A 11 15.27 5.10 17.43
N ASN A 12 16.02 4.25 16.73
CA ASN A 12 15.86 4.08 15.29
C ASN A 12 14.50 3.49 14.90
N ILE A 13 14.00 2.46 15.61
CA ILE A 13 12.67 1.90 15.37
C ILE A 13 11.58 2.97 15.56
N ILE A 14 11.66 3.75 16.64
CA ILE A 14 10.73 4.85 16.89
C ILE A 14 10.77 5.88 15.75
N GLN A 15 11.95 6.21 15.25
CA GLN A 15 12.09 7.13 14.11
C GLN A 15 11.50 6.54 12.81
N LEU A 16 11.73 5.26 12.53
CA LEU A 16 11.14 4.58 11.38
C LEU A 16 9.61 4.55 11.46
N ASN A 17 9.04 4.36 12.65
CA ASN A 17 7.60 4.41 12.84
C ASN A 17 7.02 5.81 12.63
N GLN A 18 7.70 6.85 13.09
CA GLN A 18 7.14 8.21 13.14
C GLN A 18 7.49 9.07 11.91
N LYS A 19 8.64 8.85 11.25
CA LYS A 19 9.20 9.79 10.28
C LYS A 19 9.38 9.18 8.90
N THR A 20 8.60 9.66 7.93
CA THR A 20 8.76 9.30 6.50
C THR A 20 10.19 9.56 6.00
N LYS A 21 10.80 10.68 6.43
CA LYS A 21 12.19 11.01 6.08
C LYS A 21 13.16 9.91 6.52
N ALA A 22 13.03 9.39 7.75
CA ALA A 22 13.91 8.32 8.24
C ALA A 22 13.75 7.02 7.41
N ARG A 23 12.51 6.66 7.05
CA ARG A 23 12.25 5.49 6.19
C ARG A 23 12.84 5.66 4.79
N ARG A 24 12.71 6.85 4.23
CA ARG A 24 13.24 7.16 2.89
C ARG A 24 14.78 7.15 2.85
N GLU A 25 15.43 7.81 3.81
CA GLU A 25 16.89 7.90 3.87
C GLU A 25 17.56 6.55 4.16
N GLN A 26 16.94 5.74 5.01
CA GLN A 26 17.50 4.42 5.36
C GLN A 26 17.07 3.31 4.38
N GLY A 27 16.05 3.54 3.57
CA GLY A 27 15.46 2.48 2.74
C GLY A 27 14.84 1.34 3.56
N LEU A 28 14.38 1.65 4.80
CA LEU A 28 13.86 0.68 5.74
C LEU A 28 12.45 1.06 6.20
N PHE A 29 11.66 0.05 6.57
CA PHE A 29 10.38 0.23 7.23
C PHE A 29 10.13 -0.84 8.29
N VAL A 30 9.11 -0.65 9.12
CA VAL A 30 8.77 -1.55 10.21
C VAL A 30 7.42 -2.19 9.93
N ALA A 31 7.36 -3.51 10.11
CA ALA A 31 6.11 -4.25 10.16
C ALA A 31 5.95 -4.91 11.53
N GLU A 32 4.78 -4.76 12.14
CA GLU A 32 4.48 -5.32 13.46
C GLU A 32 3.46 -6.45 13.35
N GLY A 33 3.70 -7.51 14.11
CA GLY A 33 2.76 -8.60 14.29
C GLY A 33 3.18 -9.92 13.65
N ARG A 34 2.63 -11.02 14.20
CA ARG A 34 2.98 -12.40 13.81
C ARG A 34 2.69 -12.70 12.36
N LYS A 35 1.53 -12.24 11.86
CA LYS A 35 1.17 -12.41 10.46
C LYS A 35 2.15 -11.68 9.54
N MET A 36 2.44 -10.43 9.84
CA MET A 36 3.37 -9.62 9.05
C MET A 36 4.78 -10.23 9.03
N PHE A 37 5.26 -10.76 10.14
CA PHE A 37 6.52 -11.49 10.19
C PHE A 37 6.50 -12.78 9.36
N GLY A 38 5.41 -13.56 9.49
CA GLY A 38 5.28 -14.86 8.82
C GLY A 38 5.21 -14.76 7.29
N GLU A 39 4.60 -13.69 6.77
CA GLU A 39 4.45 -13.43 5.33
C GLU A 39 5.61 -12.62 4.72
N ALA A 40 6.48 -12.03 5.55
CA ALA A 40 7.58 -11.20 5.06
C ALA A 40 8.58 -11.98 4.21
N PRO A 41 8.94 -11.49 3.01
CA PRO A 41 10.03 -12.07 2.22
C PRO A 41 11.33 -12.07 3.03
N ARG A 42 11.97 -13.22 3.14
CA ARG A 42 13.16 -13.40 4.01
C ARG A 42 14.31 -12.48 3.62
N GLU A 43 14.50 -12.25 2.34
CA GLU A 43 15.53 -11.37 1.76
C GLU A 43 15.30 -9.88 2.08
N TRP A 44 14.05 -9.50 2.42
CA TRP A 44 13.77 -8.12 2.85
C TRP A 44 14.04 -7.92 4.33
N ILE A 45 14.07 -8.98 5.14
CA ILE A 45 14.25 -8.87 6.58
C ILE A 45 15.68 -8.42 6.89
N SER A 46 15.78 -7.23 7.48
CA SER A 46 17.05 -6.70 7.98
C SER A 46 17.30 -7.12 9.43
N LYS A 47 16.26 -7.04 10.28
CA LYS A 47 16.34 -7.41 11.70
C LYS A 47 14.95 -7.65 12.29
N VAL A 48 14.90 -8.56 13.27
CA VAL A 48 13.69 -8.86 14.04
C VAL A 48 13.89 -8.45 15.50
N TYR A 49 12.87 -7.87 16.11
CA TYR A 49 12.83 -7.56 17.54
C TYR A 49 11.70 -8.34 18.18
N VAL A 50 11.99 -9.04 19.25
CA VAL A 50 11.05 -9.91 19.95
C VAL A 50 10.95 -9.46 21.39
N SER A 51 9.74 -9.32 21.93
CA SER A 51 9.53 -9.02 23.35
C SER A 51 9.95 -10.20 24.21
N GLU A 52 10.37 -9.91 25.43
CA GLU A 52 10.80 -10.94 26.39
C GLU A 52 9.69 -12.00 26.60
N THR A 53 8.45 -11.58 26.80
CA THR A 53 7.30 -12.50 26.94
C THR A 53 7.13 -13.42 25.72
N LEU A 54 7.38 -12.94 24.49
CA LEU A 54 7.18 -13.72 23.29
C LEU A 54 8.22 -14.84 23.11
N THR A 55 9.36 -14.80 23.81
CA THR A 55 10.37 -15.86 23.77
C THR A 55 9.85 -17.22 24.25
N GLY A 56 8.76 -17.25 24.99
CA GLY A 56 8.05 -18.47 25.38
C GLY A 56 7.36 -19.19 24.23
N ASP A 57 7.15 -18.55 23.06
CA ASP A 57 6.61 -19.18 21.86
C ASP A 57 7.74 -19.86 21.07
N THR A 58 7.98 -21.14 21.40
CA THR A 58 9.07 -21.92 20.79
C THR A 58 8.91 -22.09 19.28
N GLY A 59 7.66 -22.17 18.76
CA GLY A 59 7.39 -22.32 17.35
C GLY A 59 7.76 -21.06 16.55
N LEU A 60 7.47 -19.89 17.09
CA LEU A 60 7.84 -18.60 16.49
C LEU A 60 9.36 -18.37 16.63
N MET A 61 9.92 -18.65 17.81
CA MET A 61 11.36 -18.47 18.05
C MET A 61 12.21 -19.33 17.12
N ALA A 62 11.83 -20.55 16.80
CA ALA A 62 12.54 -21.39 15.84
C ALA A 62 12.62 -20.78 14.41
N GLN A 63 11.73 -19.86 14.07
CA GLN A 63 11.79 -19.10 12.82
C GLN A 63 12.65 -17.84 12.98
N VAL A 64 12.52 -17.15 14.12
CA VAL A 64 13.25 -15.91 14.44
C VAL A 64 14.76 -16.17 14.55
N GLU A 65 15.17 -17.26 15.19
CA GLU A 65 16.58 -17.62 15.42
C GLU A 65 17.38 -17.85 14.14
N LYS A 66 16.72 -18.05 13.00
CA LYS A 66 17.33 -18.16 11.67
C LYS A 66 17.67 -16.80 11.04
N LEU A 67 17.34 -15.72 11.73
CA LEU A 67 17.46 -14.34 11.24
C LEU A 67 18.25 -13.49 12.23
N PRO A 68 18.78 -12.33 11.82
CA PRO A 68 19.29 -11.35 12.78
C PRO A 68 18.18 -10.88 13.71
N TYR A 69 18.30 -11.13 15.02
CA TYR A 69 17.27 -10.73 15.98
C TYR A 69 17.83 -10.16 17.27
N GLU A 70 16.97 -9.49 18.02
CA GLU A 70 17.23 -9.00 19.38
C GLU A 70 16.02 -9.26 20.28
N ILE A 71 16.27 -9.69 21.50
CA ILE A 71 15.27 -9.75 22.55
C ILE A 71 15.19 -8.37 23.24
N VAL A 72 13.99 -7.90 23.48
CA VAL A 72 13.70 -6.59 24.05
C VAL A 72 12.81 -6.76 25.29
N ALA A 73 13.15 -6.13 26.40
CA ALA A 73 12.30 -6.11 27.59
C ALA A 73 10.90 -5.57 27.25
N ASP A 74 9.84 -6.15 27.77
CA ASP A 74 8.45 -5.83 27.41
C ASP A 74 8.10 -4.34 27.57
N SER A 75 8.64 -3.69 28.60
CA SER A 75 8.44 -2.25 28.84
C SER A 75 9.04 -1.37 27.72
N VAL A 76 10.18 -1.79 27.19
CA VAL A 76 10.86 -1.10 26.06
C VAL A 76 10.17 -1.43 24.76
N PHE A 77 9.75 -2.67 24.55
CA PHE A 77 9.04 -3.11 23.35
C PHE A 77 7.73 -2.31 23.16
N ARG A 78 6.96 -2.06 24.22
CA ARG A 78 5.76 -1.22 24.16
C ARG A 78 6.03 0.19 23.65
N GLN A 79 7.20 0.75 23.96
CA GLN A 79 7.57 2.09 23.46
C GLN A 79 8.07 2.07 22.00
N MET A 80 8.57 0.94 21.52
CA MET A 80 8.94 0.74 20.13
C MET A 80 7.72 0.51 19.23
N SER A 81 6.65 -0.04 19.79
CA SER A 81 5.42 -0.38 19.06
C SER A 81 4.61 0.87 18.68
N ASP A 82 3.97 0.82 17.50
CA ASP A 82 2.97 1.81 17.05
C ASP A 82 1.52 1.34 17.35
N THR A 83 1.36 0.23 18.09
CA THR A 83 0.04 -0.32 18.46
C THR A 83 -0.20 -0.23 19.97
N GLN A 84 -1.48 -0.10 20.37
CA GLN A 84 -1.87 -0.08 21.78
C GLN A 84 -1.69 -1.45 22.45
N THR A 85 -1.85 -2.53 21.68
CA THR A 85 -1.71 -3.92 22.14
C THR A 85 -0.67 -4.64 21.29
N PRO A 86 0.63 -4.46 21.57
CA PRO A 86 1.70 -5.07 20.80
C PRO A 86 1.64 -6.61 20.81
N GLN A 87 1.89 -7.21 19.65
CA GLN A 87 1.95 -8.67 19.50
C GLN A 87 3.33 -9.25 19.85
N GLY A 88 4.25 -8.42 20.30
CA GLY A 88 5.57 -8.84 20.78
C GLY A 88 6.60 -9.13 19.69
N ILE A 89 6.31 -8.86 18.40
CA ILE A 89 7.26 -9.01 17.31
C ILE A 89 7.21 -7.82 16.35
N LEU A 90 8.38 -7.24 16.09
CA LEU A 90 8.61 -6.18 15.12
C LEU A 90 9.66 -6.64 14.11
N THR A 91 9.41 -6.43 12.85
CA THR A 91 10.32 -6.76 11.75
C THR A 91 10.74 -5.50 11.03
N VAL A 92 12.03 -5.25 10.95
CA VAL A 92 12.62 -4.20 10.11
C VAL A 92 12.89 -4.79 8.75
N LEU A 93 12.35 -4.17 7.72
CA LEU A 93 12.40 -4.65 6.36
C LEU A 93 13.06 -3.62 5.44
N LYS A 94 13.79 -4.09 4.44
CA LYS A 94 14.26 -3.28 3.33
C LYS A 94 13.07 -2.89 2.45
N LYS A 95 13.00 -1.64 2.05
CA LYS A 95 12.00 -1.16 1.11
C LYS A 95 12.24 -1.81 -0.27
N PRO A 96 11.21 -2.42 -0.88
CA PRO A 96 11.34 -2.93 -2.24
C PRO A 96 11.55 -1.79 -3.24
N SER A 97 12.19 -2.11 -4.34
CA SER A 97 12.32 -1.21 -5.49
C SER A 97 11.62 -1.86 -6.67
N TYR A 98 10.62 -1.19 -7.20
CA TYR A 98 9.88 -1.62 -8.38
C TYR A 98 10.13 -0.66 -9.54
N THR A 99 10.07 -1.20 -10.74
CA THR A 99 10.12 -0.46 -11.99
C THR A 99 8.71 -0.33 -12.59
N ILE A 100 8.54 0.52 -13.57
CA ILE A 100 7.27 0.62 -14.28
C ILE A 100 6.93 -0.69 -15.01
N GLU A 101 7.93 -1.42 -15.47
CA GLU A 101 7.75 -2.72 -16.15
C GLU A 101 7.26 -3.82 -15.20
N ASP A 102 7.60 -3.76 -13.92
CA ASP A 102 7.08 -4.70 -12.91
C ASP A 102 5.55 -4.55 -12.75
N ILE A 103 5.00 -3.40 -13.12
CA ILE A 103 3.57 -3.06 -13.02
C ILE A 103 2.86 -3.22 -14.38
N LEU A 104 3.49 -2.77 -15.46
CA LEU A 104 2.85 -2.67 -16.78
C LEU A 104 3.26 -3.79 -17.76
N GLY A 105 4.26 -4.60 -17.44
CA GLY A 105 4.86 -5.58 -18.36
C GLY A 105 3.99 -6.80 -18.68
N GLY A 106 2.81 -6.94 -18.08
CA GLY A 106 1.85 -8.01 -18.39
C GLY A 106 1.07 -7.74 -19.68
N GLU A 107 0.43 -8.78 -20.24
CA GLU A 107 -0.35 -8.67 -21.49
C GLU A 107 -1.54 -7.71 -21.36
N ASN A 108 -2.28 -7.79 -20.24
CA ASN A 108 -3.44 -6.92 -19.98
C ASN A 108 -3.37 -6.40 -18.53
N PRO A 109 -2.45 -5.47 -18.21
CA PRO A 109 -2.29 -5.01 -16.84
C PRO A 109 -3.56 -4.32 -16.33
N LEU A 110 -3.88 -4.53 -15.05
CA LEU A 110 -4.89 -3.78 -14.31
C LEU A 110 -4.18 -2.92 -13.28
N VAL A 111 -4.29 -1.62 -13.39
CA VAL A 111 -3.49 -0.67 -12.61
C VAL A 111 -4.39 0.29 -11.84
N MET A 112 -4.01 0.62 -10.62
CA MET A 112 -4.60 1.72 -9.87
C MET A 112 -3.66 2.91 -9.88
N ILE A 113 -4.17 4.09 -10.21
CA ILE A 113 -3.45 5.37 -10.15
C ILE A 113 -4.08 6.21 -9.05
N LEU A 114 -3.30 6.56 -8.04
CA LEU A 114 -3.74 7.32 -6.89
C LEU A 114 -3.15 8.73 -6.92
N GLU A 115 -4.00 9.74 -6.98
CA GLU A 115 -3.59 11.14 -6.94
C GLU A 115 -3.91 11.73 -5.58
N ASP A 116 -2.86 12.19 -4.89
CA ASP A 116 -2.96 12.90 -3.59
C ASP A 116 -3.78 12.15 -2.52
N LEU A 117 -3.78 10.83 -2.53
CA LEU A 117 -4.46 10.01 -1.52
C LEU A 117 -3.75 10.15 -0.16
N GLN A 118 -4.46 10.60 0.89
CA GLN A 118 -3.85 10.97 2.17
C GLN A 118 -4.11 9.98 3.29
N ASP A 119 -5.25 9.31 3.30
CA ASP A 119 -5.61 8.41 4.40
C ASP A 119 -4.85 7.07 4.34
N PRO A 120 -4.09 6.73 5.41
CA PRO A 120 -3.34 5.47 5.46
C PRO A 120 -4.23 4.21 5.41
N GLY A 121 -5.44 4.29 5.94
CA GLY A 121 -6.40 3.20 5.93
C GLY A 121 -6.90 2.91 4.52
N ASN A 122 -7.23 3.98 3.76
CA ASN A 122 -7.63 3.86 2.36
C ASN A 122 -6.50 3.26 1.52
N ALA A 123 -5.28 3.79 1.63
CA ALA A 123 -4.13 3.28 0.89
C ALA A 123 -3.90 1.78 1.14
N GLY A 124 -3.87 1.36 2.40
CA GLY A 124 -3.68 -0.04 2.74
C GLY A 124 -4.84 -0.93 2.29
N THR A 125 -6.08 -0.43 2.36
CA THR A 125 -7.27 -1.14 1.86
C THR A 125 -7.23 -1.30 0.35
N ILE A 126 -6.80 -0.28 -0.40
CA ILE A 126 -6.66 -0.33 -1.86
C ILE A 126 -5.59 -1.38 -2.24
N LEU A 127 -4.41 -1.39 -1.58
CA LEU A 127 -3.40 -2.41 -1.83
C LEU A 127 -3.93 -3.82 -1.60
N ARG A 128 -4.61 -4.04 -0.47
CA ARG A 128 -5.17 -5.34 -0.11
C ARG A 128 -6.25 -5.80 -1.07
N THR A 129 -7.18 -4.91 -1.41
CA THR A 129 -8.28 -5.20 -2.33
C THR A 129 -7.75 -5.43 -3.75
N GLY A 130 -6.74 -4.66 -4.15
CA GLY A 130 -6.07 -4.79 -5.44
C GLY A 130 -5.39 -6.15 -5.61
N GLU A 131 -4.67 -6.63 -4.59
CA GLU A 131 -4.11 -7.99 -4.61
C GLU A 131 -5.22 -9.03 -4.83
N GLY A 132 -6.31 -8.92 -4.07
CA GLY A 132 -7.44 -9.84 -4.20
C GLY A 132 -8.17 -9.77 -5.54
N ALA A 133 -8.16 -8.63 -6.21
CA ALA A 133 -8.79 -8.40 -7.50
C ALA A 133 -7.87 -8.69 -8.71
N GLY A 134 -6.59 -9.00 -8.49
CA GLY A 134 -5.63 -9.25 -9.55
C GLY A 134 -5.06 -7.97 -10.19
N VAL A 135 -4.98 -6.87 -9.43
CA VAL A 135 -4.30 -5.64 -9.84
C VAL A 135 -2.81 -5.90 -10.00
N SER A 136 -2.23 -5.48 -11.11
CA SER A 136 -0.80 -5.68 -11.44
C SER A 136 0.12 -4.80 -10.58
N GLY A 137 -0.37 -3.62 -10.16
CA GLY A 137 0.36 -2.71 -9.29
C GLY A 137 -0.34 -1.37 -9.12
N ILE A 138 0.24 -0.54 -8.25
CA ILE A 138 -0.31 0.77 -7.88
C ILE A 138 0.71 1.86 -8.18
N LEU A 139 0.27 2.88 -8.91
CA LEU A 139 1.03 4.09 -9.22
C LEU A 139 0.50 5.24 -8.36
N LEU A 140 1.37 5.94 -7.66
CA LEU A 140 1.00 6.98 -6.73
C LEU A 140 1.72 8.29 -7.04
N THR A 141 1.04 9.42 -6.93
CA THR A 141 1.77 10.70 -6.92
C THR A 141 2.62 10.83 -5.65
N LYS A 142 3.68 11.63 -5.73
CA LYS A 142 4.59 11.88 -4.58
C LYS A 142 3.92 12.55 -3.39
N THR A 143 2.75 13.13 -3.61
CA THR A 143 1.91 13.76 -2.59
C THR A 143 1.06 12.74 -1.82
N CYS A 144 0.92 11.51 -2.32
CA CYS A 144 0.22 10.45 -1.60
C CYS A 144 0.92 10.06 -0.30
N VAL A 145 0.15 9.45 0.61
CA VAL A 145 0.66 8.86 1.83
C VAL A 145 1.79 7.86 1.54
N ASP A 146 2.79 7.84 2.43
CA ASP A 146 3.88 6.88 2.33
C ASP A 146 3.38 5.45 2.56
N ILE A 147 3.48 4.58 1.55
CA ILE A 147 3.07 3.17 1.64
C ILE A 147 3.80 2.43 2.76
N THR A 148 5.01 2.85 3.11
CA THR A 148 5.77 2.24 4.22
C THR A 148 5.40 2.83 5.60
N ASN A 149 4.40 3.70 5.70
CA ASN A 149 3.85 4.18 6.97
C ASN A 149 3.27 2.98 7.77
N PRO A 150 3.54 2.83 9.07
CA PRO A 150 3.06 1.71 9.88
C PRO A 150 1.54 1.49 9.83
N LYS A 151 0.74 2.57 9.74
CA LYS A 151 -0.72 2.46 9.60
C LYS A 151 -1.13 1.87 8.25
N VAL A 152 -0.45 2.24 7.16
CA VAL A 152 -0.66 1.63 5.84
C VAL A 152 -0.27 0.16 5.90
N ILE A 153 0.95 -0.15 6.37
CA ILE A 153 1.47 -1.52 6.47
C ILE A 153 0.46 -2.44 7.21
N ARG A 154 -0.07 -2.01 8.34
CA ARG A 154 -1.09 -2.78 9.08
C ARG A 154 -2.35 -3.01 8.26
N SER A 155 -2.84 -1.99 7.57
CA SER A 155 -4.07 -2.07 6.77
C SER A 155 -3.94 -3.01 5.57
N THR A 156 -2.73 -3.24 5.06
CA THR A 156 -2.48 -4.15 3.93
C THR A 156 -2.66 -5.62 4.30
N MET A 157 -2.54 -6.00 5.58
CA MET A 157 -2.62 -7.38 6.05
C MET A 157 -1.66 -8.33 5.32
N GLY A 158 -0.49 -7.82 4.87
CA GLY A 158 0.54 -8.58 4.16
C GLY A 158 0.60 -8.34 2.64
N SER A 159 -0.43 -7.72 2.04
CA SER A 159 -0.46 -7.44 0.59
C SER A 159 0.68 -6.54 0.13
N VAL A 160 1.24 -5.71 1.01
CA VAL A 160 2.42 -4.88 0.72
C VAL A 160 3.63 -5.68 0.23
N TYR A 161 3.72 -6.95 0.58
CA TYR A 161 4.82 -7.82 0.18
C TYR A 161 4.67 -8.39 -1.25
N ARG A 162 3.47 -8.29 -1.83
CA ARG A 162 3.11 -8.92 -3.10
C ARG A 162 2.57 -7.94 -4.14
N MET A 163 2.14 -6.75 -3.70
CA MET A 163 1.59 -5.71 -4.57
C MET A 163 2.70 -4.72 -4.96
N PRO A 164 3.17 -4.69 -6.21
CA PRO A 164 4.08 -3.67 -6.68
C PRO A 164 3.49 -2.28 -6.57
N PHE A 165 4.31 -1.32 -6.18
CA PHE A 165 3.91 0.09 -6.15
C PHE A 165 5.07 1.01 -6.54
N LEU A 166 4.75 2.12 -7.22
CA LEU A 166 5.74 3.08 -7.68
C LEU A 166 5.20 4.51 -7.52
N TYR A 167 6.05 5.42 -7.08
CA TYR A 167 5.73 6.84 -7.04
C TYR A 167 6.10 7.52 -8.34
N VAL A 168 5.14 8.25 -8.92
CA VAL A 168 5.28 8.99 -10.18
C VAL A 168 5.25 10.50 -9.94
N GLU A 169 5.81 11.26 -10.88
CA GLU A 169 5.86 12.72 -10.78
C GLU A 169 4.52 13.36 -11.17
N SER A 170 3.86 12.87 -12.20
CA SER A 170 2.67 13.47 -12.79
C SER A 170 1.73 12.41 -13.33
N VAL A 171 0.45 12.52 -13.00
CA VAL A 171 -0.62 11.68 -13.56
C VAL A 171 -0.76 11.94 -15.06
N VAL A 172 -0.69 13.20 -15.49
CA VAL A 172 -0.83 13.59 -16.91
C VAL A 172 0.24 12.96 -17.79
N SER A 173 1.50 13.00 -17.38
CA SER A 173 2.58 12.34 -18.12
C SER A 173 2.42 10.84 -18.14
N LEU A 174 1.94 10.26 -17.03
CA LEU A 174 1.70 8.83 -16.90
C LEU A 174 0.58 8.37 -17.84
N THR A 175 -0.55 9.09 -17.90
CA THR A 175 -1.67 8.71 -18.79
C THR A 175 -1.24 8.70 -20.26
N GLN A 176 -0.36 9.60 -20.68
CA GLN A 176 0.20 9.58 -22.03
C GLN A 176 1.06 8.32 -22.26
N GLU A 177 1.93 7.96 -21.32
CA GLU A 177 2.74 6.73 -21.39
C GLU A 177 1.85 5.47 -21.46
N LEU A 178 0.78 5.42 -20.68
CA LEU A 178 -0.18 4.30 -20.68
C LEU A 178 -0.90 4.18 -22.03
N LYS A 179 -1.28 5.29 -22.62
CA LYS A 179 -1.90 5.33 -23.95
C LYS A 179 -0.97 4.77 -25.03
N ASP A 180 0.31 5.13 -25.00
CA ASP A 180 1.32 4.62 -25.93
C ASP A 180 1.51 3.10 -25.79
N ARG A 181 1.17 2.54 -24.62
CA ARG A 181 1.19 1.10 -24.33
C ARG A 181 -0.17 0.41 -24.54
N ASN A 182 -1.17 1.09 -25.12
CA ASN A 182 -2.55 0.60 -25.29
C ASN A 182 -3.24 0.22 -23.96
N ILE A 183 -2.91 0.89 -22.87
CA ILE A 183 -3.58 0.76 -21.57
C ILE A 183 -4.59 1.90 -21.46
N ARG A 184 -5.87 1.56 -21.47
CA ARG A 184 -6.96 2.54 -21.41
C ARG A 184 -7.14 3.06 -19.99
N THR A 185 -7.30 4.37 -19.86
CA THR A 185 -7.39 5.06 -18.57
C THR A 185 -8.81 5.53 -18.28
N PHE A 186 -9.26 5.29 -17.04
CA PHE A 186 -10.60 5.61 -16.56
C PHE A 186 -10.53 6.43 -15.28
N ALA A 187 -10.95 7.67 -15.33
CA ALA A 187 -11.01 8.54 -14.16
C ALA A 187 -12.37 8.39 -13.44
N ALA A 188 -12.35 7.99 -12.18
CA ALA A 188 -13.55 7.99 -11.33
C ALA A 188 -13.93 9.42 -10.96
N HIS A 189 -15.00 9.94 -11.56
CA HIS A 189 -15.36 11.33 -11.44
C HIS A 189 -16.88 11.52 -11.39
N LEU A 190 -17.35 12.49 -10.57
CA LEU A 190 -18.78 12.74 -10.38
C LEU A 190 -19.50 13.14 -11.68
N HIS A 191 -18.81 13.83 -12.58
CA HIS A 191 -19.33 14.24 -13.89
C HIS A 191 -19.10 13.20 -15.00
N GLY A 192 -18.72 11.96 -14.65
CA GLY A 192 -18.59 10.87 -15.63
C GLY A 192 -19.92 10.67 -16.37
N LYS A 193 -19.84 10.62 -17.72
CA LYS A 193 -21.03 10.42 -18.56
C LYS A 193 -21.52 8.98 -18.48
N ASN A 194 -20.59 8.03 -18.48
CA ASN A 194 -20.90 6.60 -18.46
C ASN A 194 -20.86 6.06 -17.04
N SER A 195 -21.78 5.12 -16.73
CA SER A 195 -21.65 4.31 -15.54
C SER A 195 -20.46 3.36 -15.68
N TYR A 196 -19.77 3.09 -14.59
CA TYR A 196 -18.58 2.23 -14.58
C TYR A 196 -18.82 0.85 -15.17
N ASP A 197 -20.02 0.30 -15.07
CA ASP A 197 -20.41 -1.01 -15.58
C ASP A 197 -20.79 -1.02 -17.07
N GLN A 198 -20.76 0.14 -17.75
CA GLN A 198 -21.00 0.29 -19.19
C GLN A 198 -19.73 0.28 -20.01
N GLU A 199 -18.54 0.27 -19.36
CA GLU A 199 -17.24 0.28 -20.04
C GLU A 199 -16.65 -1.13 -20.07
N SER A 200 -15.73 -1.35 -21.02
CA SER A 200 -14.97 -2.61 -21.13
C SER A 200 -13.60 -2.47 -20.47
N TYR A 201 -13.28 -3.43 -19.59
CA TYR A 201 -12.02 -3.53 -18.85
C TYR A 201 -11.25 -4.81 -19.16
N THR A 202 -11.51 -5.46 -20.28
CA THR A 202 -10.90 -6.75 -20.67
C THR A 202 -9.45 -6.61 -21.16
N GLY A 203 -9.09 -5.45 -21.72
CA GLY A 203 -7.72 -5.11 -22.11
C GLY A 203 -6.93 -4.44 -20.99
N GLY A 204 -5.75 -3.90 -21.34
CA GLY A 204 -4.95 -3.07 -20.41
C GLY A 204 -5.79 -1.91 -19.87
N THR A 205 -5.87 -1.79 -18.54
CA THR A 205 -6.81 -0.89 -17.88
C THR A 205 -6.13 -0.19 -16.68
N ALA A 206 -6.32 1.12 -16.57
CA ALA A 206 -5.89 1.89 -15.42
C ALA A 206 -7.05 2.74 -14.87
N PHE A 207 -7.31 2.65 -13.56
CA PHE A 207 -8.30 3.48 -12.87
C PHE A 207 -7.60 4.61 -12.11
N LEU A 208 -8.06 5.85 -12.30
CA LEU A 208 -7.59 7.02 -11.58
C LEU A 208 -8.54 7.32 -10.42
N ILE A 209 -7.97 7.41 -9.23
CA ILE A 209 -8.67 7.76 -7.98
C ILE A 209 -7.98 8.96 -7.36
N GLY A 210 -8.74 9.99 -7.02
CA GLY A 210 -8.23 11.22 -6.42
C GLY A 210 -8.26 11.23 -4.90
N ASN A 211 -7.91 12.40 -4.37
CA ASN A 211 -7.96 12.74 -2.94
C ASN A 211 -9.37 12.53 -2.35
N GLU A 212 -9.42 12.13 -1.08
CA GLU A 212 -10.69 11.80 -0.39
C GLU A 212 -11.66 12.97 -0.30
N GLY A 213 -11.17 14.19 -0.22
CA GLY A 213 -11.99 15.38 -0.09
C GLY A 213 -12.14 16.20 -1.36
N LYS A 214 -11.09 16.23 -2.19
CA LYS A 214 -11.02 17.09 -3.38
C LYS A 214 -11.27 16.33 -4.68
N GLY A 215 -11.19 15.00 -4.65
CA GLY A 215 -11.22 14.19 -5.88
C GLY A 215 -9.92 14.28 -6.69
N LEU A 216 -10.01 13.97 -7.96
CA LEU A 216 -8.95 14.18 -8.94
C LEU A 216 -8.82 15.69 -9.26
N THR A 217 -7.60 16.12 -9.61
CA THR A 217 -7.43 17.43 -10.25
C THR A 217 -8.11 17.43 -11.63
N ASP A 218 -8.55 18.61 -12.10
CA ASP A 218 -9.15 18.75 -13.44
C ASP A 218 -8.17 18.25 -14.52
N GLU A 219 -6.90 18.58 -14.40
CA GLU A 219 -5.84 18.16 -15.32
C GLU A 219 -5.69 16.62 -15.37
N ALA A 220 -5.71 15.97 -14.20
CA ALA A 220 -5.62 14.51 -14.14
C ALA A 220 -6.88 13.85 -14.70
N ALA A 221 -8.06 14.38 -14.40
CA ALA A 221 -9.33 13.87 -14.91
C ALA A 221 -9.43 14.01 -16.44
N GLU A 222 -9.06 15.17 -17.00
CA GLU A 222 -9.08 15.46 -18.43
C GLU A 222 -8.02 14.67 -19.22
N SER A 223 -6.94 14.24 -18.57
CA SER A 223 -5.90 13.42 -19.20
C SER A 223 -6.32 11.97 -19.42
N ALA A 224 -7.37 11.49 -18.72
CA ALA A 224 -7.88 10.14 -18.87
C ALA A 224 -8.70 9.96 -20.16
N ASP A 225 -8.68 8.75 -20.74
CA ASP A 225 -9.46 8.42 -21.93
C ASP A 225 -10.97 8.47 -21.68
N CYS A 226 -11.41 8.22 -20.44
CA CYS A 226 -12.83 8.18 -20.10
C CYS A 226 -13.08 8.61 -18.66
N LEU A 227 -14.08 9.47 -18.46
CA LEU A 227 -14.64 9.78 -17.15
C LEU A 227 -15.80 8.82 -16.86
N ILE A 228 -15.65 8.03 -15.80
CA ILE A 228 -16.67 7.08 -15.35
C ILE A 228 -17.22 7.50 -14.00
N ARG A 229 -18.48 7.12 -13.72
CA ARG A 229 -19.09 7.32 -12.42
C ARG A 229 -19.63 6.02 -11.83
N ILE A 230 -19.63 5.95 -10.50
CA ILE A 230 -20.40 4.95 -9.75
C ILE A 230 -21.74 5.59 -9.40
N PRO A 231 -22.88 5.08 -9.92
CA PRO A 231 -24.19 5.69 -9.69
C PRO A 231 -24.57 5.67 -8.21
N MET A 232 -25.01 6.81 -7.68
CA MET A 232 -25.53 6.94 -6.31
C MET A 232 -27.04 6.97 -6.33
N CYS A 233 -27.68 6.01 -5.65
CA CYS A 233 -29.15 5.95 -5.54
C CYS A 233 -29.69 6.77 -4.35
N GLY A 234 -28.80 7.21 -3.45
CA GLY A 234 -29.15 7.98 -2.25
C GLY A 234 -28.79 9.46 -2.37
N LYS A 235 -28.68 10.13 -1.20
CA LYS A 235 -28.31 11.55 -1.09
C LYS A 235 -26.80 11.80 -0.95
N VAL A 236 -26.00 10.73 -0.85
CA VAL A 236 -24.54 10.86 -0.78
C VAL A 236 -23.97 11.23 -2.14
N GLU A 237 -23.03 12.15 -2.17
CA GLU A 237 -22.42 12.64 -3.41
C GLU A 237 -21.34 11.68 -3.94
N SER A 238 -20.60 11.02 -3.02
CA SER A 238 -19.48 10.15 -3.37
C SER A 238 -19.30 9.00 -2.38
N LEU A 239 -18.48 8.02 -2.75
CA LEU A 239 -18.04 6.95 -1.88
C LEU A 239 -16.66 7.26 -1.31
N ASN A 240 -16.31 6.60 -0.20
CA ASN A 240 -14.93 6.52 0.26
C ASN A 240 -14.02 6.01 -0.85
N ALA A 241 -12.82 6.58 -0.98
CA ALA A 241 -11.87 6.28 -2.06
C ALA A 241 -11.51 4.78 -2.17
N ALA A 242 -11.34 4.09 -1.04
CA ALA A 242 -11.05 2.65 -1.06
C ALA A 242 -12.26 1.82 -1.49
N MET A 243 -13.48 2.25 -1.13
CA MET A 243 -14.71 1.58 -1.57
C MET A 243 -14.92 1.76 -3.08
N ALA A 244 -14.76 2.98 -3.59
CA ALA A 244 -14.83 3.25 -5.03
C ALA A 244 -13.79 2.42 -5.80
N SER A 245 -12.55 2.40 -5.32
CA SER A 245 -11.47 1.58 -5.89
C SER A 245 -11.85 0.10 -5.92
N GLY A 246 -12.41 -0.41 -4.81
CA GLY A 246 -12.83 -1.81 -4.71
C GLY A 246 -13.90 -2.20 -5.73
N ILE A 247 -14.92 -1.35 -5.92
CA ILE A 247 -15.99 -1.56 -6.93
C ILE A 247 -15.37 -1.65 -8.33
N LEU A 248 -14.51 -0.70 -8.70
CA LEU A 248 -13.90 -0.66 -10.03
C LEU A 248 -12.96 -1.85 -10.27
N MET A 249 -12.12 -2.19 -9.30
CA MET A 249 -11.20 -3.34 -9.39
C MET A 249 -11.96 -4.65 -9.57
N TYR A 250 -13.03 -4.87 -8.80
CA TYR A 250 -13.81 -6.10 -8.89
C TYR A 250 -14.72 -6.16 -10.10
N GLU A 251 -15.16 -5.02 -10.64
CA GLU A 251 -15.84 -5.01 -11.95
C GLU A 251 -14.88 -5.41 -13.06
N ALA A 252 -13.66 -4.88 -13.09
CA ALA A 252 -12.63 -5.31 -14.04
C ALA A 252 -12.31 -6.81 -13.87
N ALA A 253 -12.12 -7.26 -12.63
CA ALA A 253 -11.88 -8.68 -12.35
C ALA A 253 -13.05 -9.57 -12.81
N ARG A 254 -14.30 -9.13 -12.67
CA ARG A 254 -15.49 -9.85 -13.15
C ARG A 254 -15.49 -10.00 -14.67
N GLN A 255 -15.13 -8.95 -15.42
CA GLN A 255 -15.09 -8.97 -16.88
C GLN A 255 -13.95 -9.82 -17.45
N ARG A 256 -12.89 -10.09 -16.67
CA ARG A 256 -11.69 -10.84 -17.08
C ARG A 256 -11.73 -12.34 -16.73
N ARG A 257 -12.83 -12.82 -16.17
CA ARG A 257 -13.05 -14.23 -15.82
C ARG A 257 -13.53 -15.08 -16.98
#